data_83af1e6ba87a3243855f96b7535c7195
#
_entry.id   83af1e6ba87a3243855f96b7535c7195
#
_cell.length_a   1.000
_cell.length_b   1.000
_cell.length_c   1.000
_cell.angle_alpha   90.00
_cell.angle_beta   90.00
_cell.angle_gamma   90.00
#
_symmetry.space_group_name_H-M   'P 1'
#
loop_
_entity.id
_entity.type
_entity.pdbx_description
1 polymer ?
#
loop_
_entity_poly.entity_id
_entity_poly.type
_entity_poly.pdbx_seq_one_letter_code
_entity_poly.pdbx_strand_id
1 'polypeptide(L)'
;MFYADAALATQLLRFVEVVFADDYNCWKPFPGHTDRNEILRQCGAWQARLHEWGDANCVKFDSSKESFHVLHRTNGIGEDFKLLGLIFDVELRMHHGISTIAREAGWRLQSVLRP
;
A
#
# COMPACT_ATOMS: atom_id res chain seq x y z
N MET A 1 16.51 -12.51 0.58
CA MET A 1 16.57 -13.43 1.76
C MET A 1 16.30 -12.71 3.06
N PHE A 2 16.65 -11.46 3.19
CA PHE A 2 16.45 -10.68 4.42
C PHE A 2 14.97 -10.56 4.86
N TYR A 3 14.04 -10.49 3.90
CA TYR A 3 12.60 -10.43 4.17
C TYR A 3 11.90 -11.79 4.22
N ALA A 4 12.62 -12.90 4.12
CA ALA A 4 12.00 -14.23 4.06
C ALA A 4 11.20 -14.56 5.33
N ASP A 5 11.70 -14.17 6.50
CA ASP A 5 11.01 -14.41 7.77
C ASP A 5 9.82 -13.47 7.96
N ALA A 6 9.90 -12.23 7.46
CA ALA A 6 8.76 -11.32 7.43
C ALA A 6 7.66 -11.84 6.49
N ALA A 7 8.06 -12.38 5.34
CA ALA A 7 7.16 -13.05 4.41
C ALA A 7 6.42 -14.20 5.06
N LEU A 8 7.08 -15.01 5.89
CA LEU A 8 6.45 -16.10 6.60
C LEU A 8 5.35 -15.61 7.56
N ALA A 9 5.62 -14.55 8.32
CA ALA A 9 4.62 -13.94 9.20
C ALA A 9 3.41 -13.40 8.40
N THR A 10 3.66 -12.81 7.24
CA THR A 10 2.64 -12.32 6.31
C THR A 10 1.79 -13.46 5.76
N GLN A 11 2.40 -14.57 5.37
CA GLN A 11 1.71 -15.76 4.84
C GLN A 11 0.79 -16.41 5.88
N LEU A 12 1.19 -16.45 7.15
CA LEU A 12 0.35 -17.00 8.23
C LEU A 12 -0.98 -16.26 8.37
N LEU A 13 -1.01 -14.96 8.05
CA LEU A 13 -2.22 -14.13 8.04
C LEU A 13 -2.87 -14.04 6.66
N ARG A 14 -2.38 -14.78 5.67
CA ARG A 14 -2.85 -14.81 4.29
C ARG A 14 -2.79 -13.46 3.58
N PHE A 15 -1.85 -12.61 3.95
CA PHE A 15 -1.52 -11.41 3.18
C PHE A 15 -0.53 -11.74 2.07
N VAL A 16 -0.65 -11.05 0.96
CA VAL A 16 0.31 -11.10 -0.15
C VAL A 16 1.25 -9.93 -0.01
N GLU A 17 2.54 -10.20 -0.04
CA GLU A 17 3.57 -9.17 0.05
C GLU A 17 4.09 -8.77 -1.33
N VAL A 18 4.44 -7.52 -1.46
CA VAL A 18 5.17 -6.98 -2.60
C VAL A 18 6.27 -6.07 -2.08
N VAL A 19 7.51 -6.43 -2.34
CA VAL A 19 8.67 -5.65 -1.95
C VAL A 19 9.30 -5.03 -3.19
N PHE A 20 9.48 -3.73 -3.17
CA PHE A 20 10.18 -2.99 -4.21
C PHE A 20 11.21 -2.05 -3.57
N ALA A 21 12.49 -2.33 -3.80
CA ALA A 21 13.60 -1.65 -3.14
C ALA A 21 13.45 -1.70 -1.61
N ASP A 22 13.30 -0.58 -0.94
CA ASP A 22 13.08 -0.42 0.50
C ASP A 22 11.58 -0.31 0.88
N ASP A 23 10.68 -0.31 -0.11
CA ASP A 23 9.24 -0.28 0.12
C ASP A 23 8.67 -1.68 0.34
N TYR A 24 7.95 -1.85 1.44
CA TYR A 24 7.26 -3.08 1.79
C TYR A 24 5.76 -2.87 1.78
N ASN A 25 5.09 -3.56 0.87
CA ASN A 25 3.64 -3.47 0.70
C ASN A 25 2.98 -4.82 0.91
N CYS A 26 1.83 -4.83 1.53
CA CYS A 26 1.01 -6.03 1.72
C CYS A 26 -0.43 -5.75 1.37
N TRP A 27 -1.10 -6.75 0.83
CA TRP A 27 -2.52 -6.67 0.56
C TRP A 27 -3.21 -8.02 0.79
N LYS A 28 -4.49 -7.98 1.01
CA LYS A 28 -5.33 -9.16 1.19
C LYS A 28 -6.72 -8.89 0.65
N PRO A 29 -7.26 -9.79 -0.22
CA PRO A 29 -8.66 -9.71 -0.61
C PRO A 29 -9.55 -10.22 0.52
N PHE A 30 -10.67 -9.53 0.74
CA PHE A 30 -11.71 -9.94 1.67
C PHE A 30 -13.01 -10.22 0.92
N PRO A 31 -13.80 -11.21 1.33
CA PRO A 31 -15.15 -11.38 0.82
C PRO A 31 -15.98 -10.10 1.00
N GLY A 32 -16.86 -9.77 0.07
CA GLY A 32 -17.62 -8.53 0.05
C GLY A 32 -18.55 -8.30 1.26
N HIS A 33 -18.86 -9.38 1.99
CA HIS A 33 -19.67 -9.33 3.22
C HIS A 33 -18.85 -9.20 4.50
N THR A 34 -17.52 -9.10 4.41
CA THR A 34 -16.65 -9.01 5.59
C THR A 34 -16.90 -7.69 6.32
N ASP A 35 -17.09 -7.79 7.64
CA ASP A 35 -17.26 -6.63 8.49
C ASP A 35 -16.03 -5.71 8.49
N ARG A 36 -16.28 -4.42 8.50
CA ARG A 36 -15.22 -3.40 8.51
C ARG A 36 -14.26 -3.54 9.70
N ASN A 37 -14.82 -3.82 10.88
CA ASN A 37 -14.02 -4.00 12.10
C ASN A 37 -13.12 -5.23 12.00
N GLU A 38 -13.60 -6.30 11.36
CA GLU A 38 -12.80 -7.50 11.12
C GLU A 38 -11.64 -7.23 10.16
N ILE A 39 -11.87 -6.46 9.09
CA ILE A 39 -10.81 -6.04 8.17
C ILE A 39 -9.73 -5.26 8.92
N LEU A 40 -10.12 -4.25 9.69
CA LEU A 40 -9.18 -3.43 10.46
C LEU A 40 -8.45 -4.25 11.53
N ARG A 41 -9.12 -5.20 12.16
CA ARG A 41 -8.50 -6.11 13.12
C ARG A 41 -7.40 -6.95 12.47
N GLN A 42 -7.65 -7.50 11.29
CA GLN A 42 -6.66 -8.31 10.57
C GLN A 42 -5.48 -7.46 10.08
N CYS A 43 -5.73 -6.25 9.60
CA CYS A 43 -4.67 -5.31 9.24
C CYS A 43 -3.78 -4.95 10.45
N GLY A 44 -4.39 -4.69 11.60
CA GLY A 44 -3.66 -4.42 12.84
C GLY A 44 -2.84 -5.63 13.33
N ALA A 45 -3.38 -6.83 13.22
CA ALA A 45 -2.68 -8.06 13.55
C ALA A 45 -1.46 -8.30 12.66
N TRP A 46 -1.60 -8.06 11.36
CA TRP A 46 -0.47 -8.12 10.43
C TRP A 46 0.61 -7.08 10.77
N GLN A 47 0.23 -5.83 11.01
CA GLN A 47 1.17 -4.78 11.40
C GLN A 47 1.94 -5.14 12.67
N ALA A 48 1.26 -5.65 13.69
CA ALA A 48 1.90 -6.09 14.93
C ALA A 48 2.94 -7.18 14.69
N ARG A 49 2.62 -8.16 13.85
CA ARG A 49 3.57 -9.23 13.46
C ARG A 49 4.78 -8.70 12.71
N LEU A 50 4.59 -7.76 11.80
CA LEU A 50 5.68 -7.14 11.07
C LEU A 50 6.61 -6.36 12.00
N HIS A 51 6.05 -5.61 12.96
CA HIS A 51 6.83 -4.88 13.96
C HIS A 51 7.59 -5.80 14.91
N GLU A 52 6.97 -6.90 15.38
CA GLU A 52 7.67 -7.93 16.17
C GLU A 52 8.87 -8.51 15.40
N TRP A 53 8.68 -8.83 14.13
CA TRP A 53 9.78 -9.31 13.29
C TRP A 53 10.88 -8.26 13.15
N GLY A 54 10.51 -6.99 12.95
CA GLY A 54 11.46 -5.87 12.85
C GLY A 54 12.28 -5.73 14.13
N ASP A 55 11.65 -5.75 15.29
CA ASP A 55 12.31 -5.66 16.59
C ASP A 55 13.30 -6.81 16.80
N ALA A 56 12.89 -8.04 16.45
CA ALA A 56 13.77 -9.22 16.55
C ALA A 56 14.96 -9.18 15.59
N ASN A 57 14.86 -8.48 14.48
CA ASN A 57 15.90 -8.42 13.43
C ASN A 57 16.60 -7.05 13.34
N CYS A 58 16.43 -6.20 14.34
CA CYS A 58 17.00 -4.85 14.37
C CYS A 58 16.60 -3.97 13.19
N VAL A 59 15.39 -4.16 12.67
CA VAL A 59 14.76 -3.35 11.63
C VAL A 59 13.68 -2.49 12.25
N LYS A 60 13.82 -1.18 12.17
CA LYS A 60 12.82 -0.26 12.67
C LYS A 60 11.95 0.24 11.53
N PHE A 61 10.67 -0.11 11.57
CA PHE A 61 9.68 0.46 10.67
C PHE A 61 9.24 1.85 11.18
N ASP A 62 9.15 2.80 10.28
CA ASP A 62 8.70 4.15 10.60
C ASP A 62 7.17 4.21 10.54
N SER A 63 6.54 4.19 11.71
CA SER A 63 5.07 4.21 11.82
C SER A 63 4.43 5.48 11.22
N SER A 64 5.18 6.57 11.09
CA SER A 64 4.69 7.80 10.45
C SER A 64 4.51 7.67 8.94
N LYS A 65 5.17 6.67 8.33
CA LYS A 65 5.10 6.37 6.89
C LYS A 65 4.20 5.18 6.56
N GLU A 66 3.71 4.49 7.57
CA GLU A 66 2.78 3.39 7.38
C GLU A 66 1.37 3.90 7.16
N SER A 67 0.64 3.26 6.26
CA SER A 67 -0.76 3.58 6.01
C SER A 67 -1.56 2.34 5.64
N PHE A 68 -2.84 2.34 6.01
CA PHE A 68 -3.81 1.34 5.63
C PHE A 68 -4.83 1.92 4.68
N HIS A 69 -5.16 1.17 3.65
CA HIS A 69 -6.16 1.55 2.68
C HIS A 69 -7.05 0.35 2.39
N VAL A 70 -8.35 0.52 2.53
CA VAL A 70 -9.33 -0.50 2.16
C VAL A 70 -9.98 -0.09 0.86
N LEU A 71 -9.69 -0.82 -0.20
CA LEU A 71 -10.21 -0.54 -1.52
C LEU A 71 -11.62 -1.13 -1.66
N HIS A 72 -12.59 -0.30 -1.93
CA HIS A 72 -13.97 -0.70 -2.14
C HIS A 72 -14.69 0.32 -3.03
N ARG A 73 -15.61 -0.16 -3.87
CA ARG A 73 -16.34 0.70 -4.83
C ARG A 73 -17.09 1.87 -4.18
N THR A 74 -17.63 1.68 -2.99
CA THR A 74 -18.52 2.66 -2.32
C THR A 74 -18.13 2.93 -0.88
N ASN A 75 -17.44 2.00 -0.20
CA ASN A 75 -17.16 2.05 1.23
C ASN A 75 -15.65 1.90 1.51
N GLY A 76 -14.82 2.51 0.69
CA GLY A 76 -13.37 2.54 0.91
C GLY A 76 -12.99 3.22 2.24
N ILE A 77 -11.84 2.84 2.77
CA ILE A 77 -11.29 3.41 4.00
C ILE A 77 -9.90 3.96 3.72
N GLY A 78 -9.65 5.16 4.18
CA GLY A 78 -8.37 5.84 4.03
C GLY A 78 -8.39 6.91 2.95
N GLU A 79 -7.30 7.64 2.86
CA GLU A 79 -7.09 8.70 1.88
C GLU A 79 -6.45 8.14 0.60
N ASP A 80 -6.32 9.00 -0.40
CA ASP A 80 -5.53 8.67 -1.58
C ASP A 80 -4.09 8.35 -1.19
N PHE A 81 -3.48 7.39 -1.86
CA PHE A 81 -2.13 6.95 -1.55
C PHE A 81 -1.29 6.81 -2.81
N LYS A 82 0.02 6.92 -2.62
CA LYS A 82 0.99 6.79 -3.71
C LYS A 82 1.68 5.44 -3.64
N LEU A 83 1.61 4.70 -4.73
CA LEU A 83 2.31 3.42 -4.88
C LEU A 83 3.12 3.44 -6.18
N LEU A 84 4.42 3.24 -6.06
CA LEU A 84 5.36 3.26 -7.21
C LEU A 84 5.19 4.49 -8.11
N GLY A 85 4.95 5.65 -7.51
CA GLY A 85 4.79 6.91 -8.23
C GLY A 85 3.39 7.17 -8.77
N LEU A 86 2.46 6.22 -8.68
CA LEU A 86 1.07 6.38 -9.09
C LEU A 86 0.17 6.73 -7.90
N ILE A 87 -0.77 7.63 -8.11
CA ILE A 87 -1.76 8.02 -7.10
C ILE A 87 -3.01 7.17 -7.28
N PHE A 88 -3.38 6.46 -6.20
CA PHE A 88 -4.57 5.62 -6.12
C PHE A 88 -5.57 6.23 -5.13
N ASP A 89 -6.85 6.18 -5.47
CA ASP A 89 -7.92 6.43 -4.53
C ASP A 89 -8.55 5.10 -4.06
N VAL A 90 -9.19 5.12 -2.89
CA VAL A 90 -9.74 3.89 -2.27
C VAL A 90 -10.92 3.30 -3.04
N GLU A 91 -11.53 4.05 -3.93
CA GLU A 91 -12.60 3.56 -4.82
C GLU A 91 -12.07 3.10 -6.19
N LEU A 92 -10.77 3.24 -6.43
CA LEU A 92 -10.09 2.91 -7.68
C LEU A 92 -10.68 3.58 -8.92
N ARG A 93 -11.22 4.79 -8.79
CA ARG A 93 -11.71 5.59 -9.91
C ARG A 93 -10.58 6.18 -10.75
N MET A 94 -9.43 6.40 -10.13
CA MET A 94 -8.18 6.81 -10.75
C MET A 94 -8.19 8.19 -11.43
N HIS A 95 -9.23 9.01 -11.24
CA HIS A 95 -9.32 10.33 -11.88
C HIS A 95 -8.14 11.24 -11.53
N HIS A 96 -7.79 11.34 -10.27
CA HIS A 96 -6.67 12.16 -9.80
C HIS A 96 -5.33 11.62 -10.33
N GLY A 97 -5.11 10.31 -10.23
CA GLY A 97 -3.88 9.67 -10.71
C GLY A 97 -3.67 9.87 -12.21
N ILE A 98 -4.71 9.65 -13.01
CA ILE A 98 -4.68 9.84 -14.47
C ILE A 98 -4.44 11.31 -14.83
N SER A 99 -5.13 12.25 -14.17
CA SER A 99 -4.95 13.69 -14.40
C SER A 99 -3.53 14.15 -14.08
N THR A 100 -2.94 13.64 -13.01
CA THR A 100 -1.57 13.95 -12.62
C THR A 100 -0.57 13.45 -13.66
N ILE A 101 -0.69 12.20 -14.11
CA ILE A 101 0.18 11.64 -15.15
C ILE A 101 0.06 12.42 -16.45
N ALA A 102 -1.16 12.74 -16.88
CA ALA A 102 -1.39 13.49 -18.11
C ALA A 102 -0.76 14.89 -18.06
N ARG A 103 -0.88 15.58 -16.93
CA ARG A 103 -0.27 16.90 -16.70
C ARG A 103 1.25 16.82 -16.72
N GLU A 104 1.84 15.86 -16.04
CA GLU A 104 3.30 15.68 -16.01
C GLU A 104 3.86 15.32 -17.38
N ALA A 105 3.19 14.44 -18.13
CA ALA A 105 3.56 14.08 -19.47
C ALA A 105 3.51 15.29 -20.42
N GLY A 106 2.45 16.09 -20.33
CA GLY A 106 2.31 17.33 -21.11
C GLY A 106 3.42 18.34 -20.81
N TRP A 107 3.74 18.53 -19.53
CA TRP A 107 4.84 19.42 -19.14
C TRP A 107 6.21 18.94 -19.66
N ARG A 108 6.50 17.65 -19.56
CA ARG A 108 7.74 17.06 -20.07
C ARG A 108 7.84 17.19 -21.60
N LEU A 109 6.73 16.94 -22.29
CA LEU A 109 6.69 17.13 -23.75
C LEU A 109 6.98 18.56 -24.14
N GLN A 110 6.39 19.55 -23.48
CA GLN A 110 6.64 20.96 -23.73
C GLN A 110 8.11 21.35 -23.48
N SER A 111 8.74 20.78 -22.44
CA SER A 111 10.14 21.08 -22.14
C SER A 111 11.10 20.52 -23.20
N VAL A 112 10.75 19.40 -23.84
CA VAL A 112 11.52 18.81 -24.95
C VAL A 112 11.34 19.59 -26.26
N LEU A 113 10.12 20.12 -26.50
CA LEU A 113 9.80 20.85 -27.75
C LEU A 113 10.19 22.32 -27.70
N ARG A 114 10.60 22.87 -26.59
CA ARG A 114 11.12 24.24 -26.52
C ARG A 114 12.53 24.27 -27.09
N PRO A 115 12.78 25.16 -28.07
CA PRO A 115 14.12 25.33 -28.62
C PRO A 115 15.12 25.86 -27.60
#